data_4197dc955d6c8fe8888191b2909983a4
#
_entry.id   4197dc955d6c8fe8888191b2909983a4
#
_cell.length_a   1.000
_cell.length_b   1.000
_cell.length_c   1.000
_cell.angle_alpha   90.00
_cell.angle_beta   90.00
_cell.angle_gamma   90.00
#
_symmetry.space_group_name_H-M   'P 1'
#
loop_
_entity.id
_entity.type
_entity.pdbx_description
1 polymer ?
#
loop_
_entity_poly.entity_id
_entity_poly.type
_entity_poly.pdbx_seq_one_letter_code
_entity_poly.pdbx_strand_id
1 'polypeptide(L)'
;MRLRLNRLALCMGVAALAVPVAACGSDDSSSGGGGSSGAKKTYKMTLIAGVKGDEFYITMNCGAQAKAKELGVKLDFQGPENFAAAEQTPIVNAVAAKKPDAVLIAPTDTKALYAPIKQMADAGTKIVLVDTTLDQPDMAVSQISSDNEAGGKTAADALAKLIGGSGKVFVVNVKPGISTTDAREKGFVAGAKAAGLDYVGREYSNDKPEEAAAKTKAALQKNPDLAGIFGTNLFSAEGAASGVREAGAKVKIVGFDAGPKQVKDLEDGTVQALIAQKPADIGAQGVEQAYNALTGKPTTKKIGTESTTITKDNLADSQDALYKPSC
;
A
#
# COMPACT_ATOMS: atom_id res chain seq x y z
N MET A 1 -11.15 62.29 -21.80
CA MET A 1 -12.46 62.96 -21.85
C MET A 1 -13.23 62.49 -20.61
N ARG A 2 -13.09 63.26 -19.52
CA ARG A 2 -14.10 64.04 -18.71
C ARG A 2 -15.32 63.18 -18.34
N LEU A 3 -15.36 62.81 -17.02
CA LEU A 3 -16.16 63.37 -15.90
C LEU A 3 -17.66 63.02 -15.96
N ARG A 4 -18.23 62.41 -14.92
CA ARG A 4 -18.92 63.08 -13.81
C ARG A 4 -19.37 62.12 -12.72
N LEU A 5 -19.02 62.48 -11.53
CA LEU A 5 -19.66 62.26 -10.23
C LEU A 5 -21.19 62.53 -10.28
N ASN A 6 -21.93 61.81 -9.41
CA ASN A 6 -22.98 62.46 -8.60
C ASN A 6 -23.22 61.72 -7.27
N ARG A 7 -23.14 62.47 -6.21
CA ARG A 7 -23.50 62.19 -4.80
C ARG A 7 -24.97 62.56 -4.58
N LEU A 8 -25.61 61.96 -3.58
CA LEU A 8 -26.57 62.49 -2.60
C LEU A 8 -27.07 61.30 -1.78
N ALA A 9 -26.79 61.14 -0.52
CA ALA A 9 -27.13 61.88 0.73
C ALA A 9 -28.52 61.52 1.31
N LEU A 10 -28.43 60.90 2.47
CA LEU A 10 -29.13 61.24 3.75
C LEU A 10 -30.60 60.84 3.90
N CYS A 11 -30.92 60.01 4.88
CA CYS A 11 -31.80 60.41 5.99
C CYS A 11 -31.80 59.39 7.13
N MET A 12 -31.64 59.93 8.33
CA MET A 12 -31.75 59.33 9.66
C MET A 12 -33.17 58.86 9.98
N GLY A 13 -33.30 57.88 10.86
CA GLY A 13 -34.54 57.59 11.56
C GLY A 13 -34.24 56.77 12.82
N VAL A 14 -34.06 57.46 13.94
CA VAL A 14 -33.99 56.96 15.32
C VAL A 14 -35.39 56.76 15.86
N ALA A 15 -35.65 55.54 16.40
CA ALA A 15 -36.78 55.38 17.34
C ALA A 15 -36.38 54.32 18.41
N ALA A 16 -36.17 54.84 19.62
CA ALA A 16 -36.05 54.06 20.85
C ALA A 16 -37.42 53.94 21.54
N LEU A 17 -37.72 52.77 22.10
CA LEU A 17 -38.75 52.60 23.14
C LEU A 17 -38.47 51.28 23.92
N ALA A 18 -38.05 51.40 25.04
CA ALA A 18 -38.33 51.13 26.45
C ALA A 18 -38.91 49.75 26.83
N VAL A 19 -38.21 49.17 27.80
CA VAL A 19 -38.44 47.97 28.63
C VAL A 19 -39.68 48.10 29.52
N PRO A 20 -40.30 47.01 30.00
CA PRO A 20 -40.31 46.81 31.42
C PRO A 20 -39.82 45.44 31.90
N VAL A 21 -39.10 45.50 33.02
CA VAL A 21 -38.76 44.49 33.97
C VAL A 21 -39.99 44.05 34.76
N ALA A 22 -40.20 42.75 34.93
CA ALA A 22 -40.98 42.23 36.04
C ALA A 22 -40.25 41.03 36.62
N ALA A 23 -39.87 41.13 37.85
CA ALA A 23 -39.22 40.13 38.69
C ALA A 23 -40.26 39.34 39.50
N CYS A 24 -39.76 38.23 40.05
CA CYS A 24 -40.23 37.33 41.11
C CYS A 24 -40.65 35.94 40.53
N GLY A 25 -40.11 34.86 40.94
CA GLY A 25 -39.41 34.43 42.14
C GLY A 25 -39.74 32.95 42.35
N SER A 26 -38.83 32.26 42.96
CA SER A 26 -38.98 30.97 43.67
C SER A 26 -38.18 29.80 43.15
N ASP A 27 -37.36 29.36 44.04
CA ASP A 27 -36.51 28.17 44.08
C ASP A 27 -37.20 26.87 43.61
N ASP A 28 -36.44 26.12 42.78
CA ASP A 28 -36.38 24.65 43.04
C ASP A 28 -35.06 24.11 42.54
N SER A 29 -34.30 23.52 43.47
CA SER A 29 -33.05 22.85 43.29
C SER A 29 -33.30 21.49 42.64
N SER A 30 -32.94 21.33 41.37
CA SER A 30 -32.67 20.03 40.82
C SER A 30 -31.33 20.07 40.04
N SER A 31 -30.32 19.52 40.66
CA SER A 31 -29.03 19.20 40.10
C SER A 31 -29.20 18.17 38.96
N GLY A 32 -29.45 18.67 37.76
CA GLY A 32 -29.36 17.92 36.52
C GLY A 32 -27.94 18.00 36.02
N GLY A 33 -27.11 17.02 36.37
CA GLY A 33 -25.81 16.82 35.73
C GLY A 33 -26.00 16.58 34.22
N GLY A 34 -25.91 17.68 33.43
CA GLY A 34 -25.81 17.60 31.98
C GLY A 34 -24.49 16.97 31.61
N GLY A 35 -24.46 15.62 31.56
CA GLY A 35 -23.40 14.92 30.88
C GLY A 35 -23.42 15.35 29.42
N SER A 36 -22.56 16.29 29.06
CA SER A 36 -22.20 16.56 27.67
C SER A 36 -21.65 15.26 27.11
N SER A 37 -22.51 14.44 26.52
CA SER A 37 -22.07 13.35 25.64
C SER A 37 -21.44 14.02 24.44
N GLY A 38 -20.14 14.38 24.57
CA GLY A 38 -19.34 14.89 23.47
C GLY A 38 -19.44 13.90 22.33
N ALA A 39 -20.09 14.30 21.24
CA ALA A 39 -20.20 13.49 20.05
C ALA A 39 -18.79 13.02 19.69
N LYS A 40 -18.55 11.70 19.73
CA LYS A 40 -17.22 11.11 19.44
C LYS A 40 -16.82 11.58 18.06
N LYS A 41 -15.69 12.33 17.94
CA LYS A 41 -15.20 12.81 16.66
C LYS A 41 -14.97 11.63 15.70
N THR A 42 -15.67 11.62 14.56
CA THR A 42 -15.43 10.66 13.49
C THR A 42 -14.28 11.16 12.62
N TYR A 43 -13.16 10.47 12.66
CA TYR A 43 -12.00 10.78 11.83
C TYR A 43 -12.23 10.36 10.37
N LYS A 44 -11.66 11.13 9.45
CA LYS A 44 -11.65 10.85 8.00
C LYS A 44 -10.25 10.46 7.59
N MET A 45 -10.12 9.28 7.03
CA MET A 45 -8.86 8.75 6.53
C MET A 45 -8.98 8.38 5.05
N THR A 46 -7.87 8.37 4.33
CA THR A 46 -7.78 7.86 2.95
C THR A 46 -6.64 6.87 2.86
N LEU A 47 -6.88 5.71 2.25
CA LEU A 47 -5.84 4.79 1.81
C LEU A 47 -5.57 5.03 0.32
N ILE A 48 -4.34 5.41 -0.02
CA ILE A 48 -3.86 5.59 -1.39
C ILE A 48 -2.96 4.41 -1.73
N ALA A 49 -3.48 3.51 -2.56
CA ALA A 49 -2.77 2.32 -3.04
C ALA A 49 -1.67 2.65 -4.04
N GLY A 50 -0.75 1.72 -4.27
CA GLY A 50 0.21 1.77 -5.38
C GLY A 50 -0.45 1.50 -6.73
N VAL A 51 -1.36 0.49 -6.79
CA VAL A 51 -2.22 0.18 -7.94
C VAL A 51 -3.60 -0.20 -7.45
N LYS A 52 -4.63 0.41 -8.01
CA LYS A 52 -6.02 0.23 -7.54
C LYS A 52 -6.57 -1.17 -7.80
N GLY A 53 -6.18 -1.80 -8.91
CA GLY A 53 -6.70 -3.10 -9.35
C GLY A 53 -5.87 -4.31 -8.94
N ASP A 54 -4.79 -4.12 -8.19
CA ASP A 54 -3.93 -5.20 -7.70
C ASP A 54 -4.55 -5.85 -6.44
N GLU A 55 -4.69 -7.16 -6.43
CA GLU A 55 -5.28 -7.95 -5.34
C GLU A 55 -4.54 -7.79 -4.00
N PHE A 56 -3.24 -7.47 -4.03
CA PHE A 56 -2.50 -7.11 -2.82
C PHE A 56 -3.10 -5.86 -2.16
N TYR A 57 -3.30 -4.78 -2.93
CA TYR A 57 -3.89 -3.54 -2.41
C TYR A 57 -5.38 -3.66 -2.12
N ILE A 58 -6.11 -4.48 -2.87
CA ILE A 58 -7.52 -4.80 -2.56
C ILE A 58 -7.59 -5.50 -1.20
N THR A 59 -6.76 -6.51 -0.95
CA THR A 59 -6.72 -7.23 0.33
C THR A 59 -6.26 -6.32 1.47
N MET A 60 -5.30 -5.42 1.23
CA MET A 60 -4.89 -4.40 2.20
C MET A 60 -6.06 -3.48 2.55
N ASN A 61 -6.82 -3.04 1.56
CA ASN A 61 -8.02 -2.23 1.80
C ASN A 61 -9.06 -3.00 2.62
N CYS A 62 -9.25 -4.31 2.38
CA CYS A 62 -10.20 -5.12 3.17
C CYS A 62 -9.83 -5.10 4.67
N GLY A 63 -8.56 -5.29 5.01
CA GLY A 63 -8.06 -5.20 6.38
C GLY A 63 -8.21 -3.80 6.97
N ALA A 64 -7.87 -2.78 6.18
CA ALA A 64 -8.02 -1.38 6.56
C ALA A 64 -9.49 -0.99 6.83
N GLN A 65 -10.43 -1.40 5.97
CA GLN A 65 -11.87 -1.15 6.14
C GLN A 65 -12.44 -1.85 7.39
N ALA A 66 -12.02 -3.09 7.64
CA ALA A 66 -12.42 -3.83 8.84
C ALA A 66 -11.99 -3.08 10.12
N LYS A 67 -10.73 -2.64 10.19
CA LYS A 67 -10.20 -1.89 11.33
C LYS A 67 -10.83 -0.49 11.43
N ALA A 68 -11.07 0.18 10.31
CA ALA A 68 -11.75 1.49 10.28
C ALA A 68 -13.18 1.39 10.86
N LYS A 69 -13.92 0.33 10.49
CA LYS A 69 -15.25 0.04 11.04
C LYS A 69 -15.20 -0.19 12.56
N GLU A 70 -14.24 -0.99 13.04
CA GLU A 70 -14.04 -1.26 14.48
C GLU A 70 -13.80 0.04 15.27
N LEU A 71 -12.98 0.95 14.72
CA LEU A 71 -12.60 2.21 15.39
C LEU A 71 -13.60 3.36 15.16
N GLY A 72 -14.64 3.18 14.33
CA GLY A 72 -15.59 4.22 13.96
C GLY A 72 -14.99 5.32 13.07
N VAL A 73 -14.05 4.96 12.21
CA VAL A 73 -13.35 5.84 11.26
C VAL A 73 -14.03 5.74 9.89
N LYS A 74 -14.10 6.85 9.15
CA LYS A 74 -14.47 6.85 7.72
C LYS A 74 -13.20 6.70 6.90
N LEU A 75 -13.08 5.61 6.14
CA LEU A 75 -11.94 5.32 5.28
C LEU A 75 -12.37 5.33 3.81
N ASP A 76 -11.71 6.19 3.01
CA ASP A 76 -11.81 6.24 1.55
C ASP A 76 -10.64 5.44 0.94
N PHE A 77 -10.86 4.80 -0.24
CA PHE A 77 -9.84 4.03 -0.95
C PHE A 77 -9.66 4.59 -2.35
N GLN A 78 -8.43 4.93 -2.70
CA GLN A 78 -8.05 5.45 -4.00
C GLN A 78 -6.71 4.85 -4.44
N GLY A 79 -6.40 4.95 -5.72
CA GLY A 79 -5.12 4.54 -6.29
C GLY A 79 -5.07 4.77 -7.79
N PRO A 80 -3.88 4.83 -8.38
CA PRO A 80 -3.69 4.90 -9.83
C PRO A 80 -3.97 3.55 -10.50
N GLU A 81 -4.13 3.57 -11.81
CA GLU A 81 -4.28 2.35 -12.62
C GLU A 81 -2.93 1.64 -12.85
N ASN A 82 -1.83 2.41 -12.92
CA ASN A 82 -0.48 1.88 -13.07
C ASN A 82 0.42 2.30 -11.89
N PHE A 83 1.42 1.49 -11.57
CA PHE A 83 2.40 1.80 -10.52
C PHE A 83 3.35 2.92 -10.99
N ALA A 84 2.85 4.17 -11.04
CA ALA A 84 3.55 5.31 -11.61
C ALA A 84 3.31 6.59 -10.79
N ALA A 85 4.41 7.30 -10.45
CA ALA A 85 4.34 8.55 -9.71
C ALA A 85 3.56 9.65 -10.45
N ALA A 86 3.62 9.67 -11.78
CA ALA A 86 2.88 10.63 -12.61
C ALA A 86 1.36 10.46 -12.47
N GLU A 87 0.88 9.23 -12.26
CA GLU A 87 -0.54 8.95 -12.03
C GLU A 87 -0.93 9.12 -10.55
N GLN A 88 -0.03 8.79 -9.61
CA GLN A 88 -0.34 8.88 -8.19
C GLN A 88 -0.29 10.33 -7.66
N THR A 89 0.60 11.18 -8.18
CA THR A 89 0.73 12.58 -7.72
C THR A 89 -0.58 13.38 -7.82
N PRO A 90 -1.35 13.37 -8.91
CA PRO A 90 -2.65 14.04 -8.98
C PRO A 90 -3.64 13.53 -7.92
N ILE A 91 -3.62 12.22 -7.60
CA ILE A 91 -4.48 11.62 -6.56
C ILE A 91 -4.08 12.16 -5.18
N VAL A 92 -2.76 12.19 -4.87
CA VAL A 92 -2.24 12.75 -3.62
C VAL A 92 -2.68 14.21 -3.46
N ASN A 93 -2.55 15.02 -4.50
CA ASN A 93 -2.96 16.43 -4.48
C ASN A 93 -4.48 16.59 -4.28
N ALA A 94 -5.28 15.76 -4.95
CA ALA A 94 -6.74 15.77 -4.79
C ALA A 94 -7.19 15.35 -3.38
N VAL A 95 -6.50 14.38 -2.78
CA VAL A 95 -6.73 13.95 -1.39
C VAL A 95 -6.29 15.05 -0.42
N ALA A 96 -5.14 15.67 -0.63
CA ALA A 96 -4.64 16.78 0.20
C ALA A 96 -5.63 17.96 0.23
N ALA A 97 -6.27 18.28 -0.92
CA ALA A 97 -7.30 19.33 -1.00
C ALA A 97 -8.53 19.05 -0.12
N LYS A 98 -8.86 17.78 0.14
CA LYS A 98 -9.97 17.35 1.02
C LYS A 98 -9.62 17.45 2.51
N LYS A 99 -8.34 17.68 2.86
CA LYS A 99 -7.81 17.80 4.22
C LYS A 99 -8.25 16.65 5.15
N PRO A 100 -7.93 15.37 4.79
CA PRO A 100 -8.25 14.26 5.67
C PRO A 100 -7.45 14.36 6.98
N ASP A 101 -7.98 13.75 8.06
CA ASP A 101 -7.26 13.69 9.35
C ASP A 101 -5.99 12.82 9.23
N ALA A 102 -6.04 11.75 8.44
CA ALA A 102 -4.87 10.91 8.16
C ALA A 102 -4.91 10.32 6.74
N VAL A 103 -3.73 9.97 6.23
CA VAL A 103 -3.55 9.26 4.96
C VAL A 103 -2.61 8.08 5.17
N LEU A 104 -3.08 6.92 4.76
CA LEU A 104 -2.24 5.74 4.54
C LEU A 104 -1.84 5.77 3.07
N ILE A 105 -0.57 5.63 2.75
CA ILE A 105 -0.12 5.68 1.35
C ILE A 105 1.00 4.70 1.06
N ALA A 106 0.88 4.01 -0.07
CA ALA A 106 1.95 3.24 -0.71
C ALA A 106 2.56 4.09 -1.84
N PRO A 107 3.65 4.84 -1.60
CA PRO A 107 4.24 5.68 -2.65
C PRO A 107 4.83 4.83 -3.79
N THR A 108 4.50 5.19 -5.03
CA THR A 108 4.94 4.49 -6.25
C THR A 108 6.36 4.87 -6.71
N ASP A 109 7.00 5.78 -5.99
CA ASP A 109 8.39 6.19 -6.19
C ASP A 109 8.93 6.82 -4.92
N THR A 110 10.15 6.41 -4.51
CA THR A 110 10.76 6.82 -3.23
C THR A 110 11.12 8.29 -3.15
N LYS A 111 11.29 8.97 -4.29
CA LYS A 111 11.72 10.38 -4.41
C LYS A 111 10.62 11.30 -4.91
N ALA A 112 9.97 10.92 -6.01
CA ALA A 112 9.01 11.78 -6.69
C ALA A 112 7.77 12.09 -5.81
N LEU A 113 7.35 11.16 -4.95
CA LEU A 113 6.20 11.35 -4.06
C LEU A 113 6.55 12.07 -2.74
N TYR A 114 7.83 12.34 -2.47
CA TYR A 114 8.25 13.00 -1.23
C TYR A 114 7.59 14.38 -1.05
N ALA A 115 7.73 15.27 -2.04
CA ALA A 115 7.26 16.64 -1.91
C ALA A 115 5.73 16.74 -1.71
N PRO A 116 4.87 16.09 -2.51
CA PRO A 116 3.42 16.16 -2.30
C PRO A 116 2.96 15.52 -0.98
N ILE A 117 3.60 14.43 -0.53
CA ILE A 117 3.27 13.78 0.75
C ILE A 117 3.72 14.68 1.92
N LYS A 118 4.92 15.26 1.83
CA LYS A 118 5.41 16.19 2.85
C LYS A 118 4.53 17.42 2.98
N GLN A 119 4.09 17.99 1.87
CA GLN A 119 3.16 19.13 1.88
C GLN A 119 1.85 18.81 2.63
N MET A 120 1.33 17.60 2.44
CA MET A 120 0.13 17.12 3.14
C MET A 120 0.40 16.94 4.65
N ALA A 121 1.57 16.39 5.02
CA ALA A 121 2.00 16.28 6.42
C ALA A 121 2.16 17.65 7.09
N ASP A 122 2.81 18.61 6.42
CA ASP A 122 3.02 19.99 6.91
C ASP A 122 1.68 20.73 7.10
N ALA A 123 0.65 20.37 6.32
CA ALA A 123 -0.72 20.86 6.49
C ALA A 123 -1.48 20.20 7.67
N GLY A 124 -0.85 19.27 8.40
CA GLY A 124 -1.39 18.65 9.62
C GLY A 124 -1.98 17.26 9.45
N THR A 125 -2.07 16.71 8.23
CA THR A 125 -2.52 15.34 7.99
C THR A 125 -1.51 14.34 8.56
N LYS A 126 -1.97 13.33 9.32
CA LYS A 126 -1.11 12.24 9.80
C LYS A 126 -0.80 11.29 8.67
N ILE A 127 0.47 11.07 8.37
CA ILE A 127 0.92 10.19 7.28
C ILE A 127 1.36 8.84 7.86
N VAL A 128 0.85 7.77 7.29
CA VAL A 128 1.31 6.40 7.51
C VAL A 128 1.76 5.83 6.17
N LEU A 129 3.01 5.42 6.07
CA LEU A 129 3.49 4.71 4.90
C LEU A 129 3.14 3.23 5.05
N VAL A 130 2.51 2.65 4.04
CA VAL A 130 2.12 1.24 3.99
C VAL A 130 2.74 0.59 2.78
N ASP A 131 3.18 -0.68 2.90
CA ASP A 131 3.88 -1.43 1.86
C ASP A 131 5.21 -0.79 1.44
N THR A 132 5.17 0.25 0.63
CA THR A 132 6.35 0.98 0.15
C THR A 132 6.70 2.16 1.04
N THR A 133 7.92 2.69 0.90
CA THR A 133 8.41 3.83 1.67
C THR A 133 9.05 4.91 0.79
N LEU A 134 9.43 6.01 1.40
CA LEU A 134 10.20 7.10 0.79
C LEU A 134 11.67 7.02 1.22
N ASP A 135 12.58 7.64 0.48
CA ASP A 135 13.99 7.77 0.87
C ASP A 135 14.14 8.58 2.17
N GLN A 136 13.23 9.53 2.41
CA GLN A 136 13.16 10.37 3.61
C GLN A 136 11.75 10.25 4.24
N PRO A 137 11.50 9.23 5.06
CA PRO A 137 10.16 8.95 5.58
C PRO A 137 9.82 9.66 6.90
N ASP A 138 10.61 10.63 7.36
CA ASP A 138 10.54 11.20 8.71
C ASP A 138 9.20 11.87 9.04
N MET A 139 8.46 12.38 8.01
CA MET A 139 7.14 12.95 8.17
C MET A 139 6.07 11.92 8.54
N ALA A 140 6.31 10.63 8.30
CA ALA A 140 5.35 9.59 8.63
C ALA A 140 5.34 9.29 10.13
N VAL A 141 4.15 9.11 10.69
CA VAL A 141 3.98 8.69 12.10
C VAL A 141 4.33 7.21 12.29
N SER A 142 4.15 6.41 11.22
CA SER A 142 4.49 4.99 11.18
C SER A 142 4.77 4.52 9.76
N GLN A 143 5.50 3.43 9.62
CA GLN A 143 5.77 2.70 8.38
C GLN A 143 5.47 1.22 8.62
N ILE A 144 4.58 0.64 7.83
CA ILE A 144 4.19 -0.77 7.93
C ILE A 144 4.47 -1.45 6.60
N SER A 145 5.32 -2.45 6.60
CA SER A 145 5.66 -3.23 5.39
C SER A 145 6.02 -4.66 5.75
N SER A 146 6.05 -5.54 4.75
CA SER A 146 6.68 -6.85 4.92
C SER A 146 8.19 -6.71 5.09
N ASP A 147 8.83 -7.71 5.72
CA ASP A 147 10.29 -7.84 5.67
C ASP A 147 10.70 -8.34 4.27
N ASN A 148 10.85 -7.37 3.36
CA ASN A 148 11.06 -7.64 1.94
C ASN A 148 12.41 -8.27 1.63
N GLU A 149 13.47 -7.92 2.37
CA GLU A 149 14.79 -8.53 2.18
C GLU A 149 14.80 -9.98 2.67
N ALA A 150 14.20 -10.26 3.82
CA ALA A 150 14.02 -11.63 4.31
C ALA A 150 13.12 -12.44 3.38
N GLY A 151 12.03 -11.85 2.85
CA GLY A 151 11.16 -12.50 1.87
C GLY A 151 11.88 -12.87 0.58
N GLY A 152 12.74 -11.99 0.07
CA GLY A 152 13.59 -12.28 -1.08
C GLY A 152 14.57 -13.43 -0.82
N LYS A 153 15.19 -13.46 0.37
CA LYS A 153 16.04 -14.58 0.78
C LYS A 153 15.24 -15.89 0.85
N THR A 154 14.04 -15.85 1.43
CA THR A 154 13.13 -17.02 1.48
C THR A 154 12.80 -17.54 0.07
N ALA A 155 12.59 -16.63 -0.90
CA ALA A 155 12.38 -17.01 -2.30
C ALA A 155 13.60 -17.73 -2.90
N ALA A 156 14.82 -17.26 -2.60
CA ALA A 156 16.06 -17.91 -3.04
C ALA A 156 16.22 -19.30 -2.42
N ASP A 157 15.97 -19.44 -1.11
CA ASP A 157 16.05 -20.72 -0.39
C ASP A 157 15.01 -21.73 -0.94
N ALA A 158 13.78 -21.25 -1.27
CA ALA A 158 12.77 -22.09 -1.90
C ALA A 158 13.19 -22.53 -3.31
N LEU A 159 13.70 -21.59 -4.12
CA LEU A 159 14.13 -21.89 -5.48
C LEU A 159 15.32 -22.84 -5.49
N ALA A 160 16.30 -22.67 -4.59
CA ALA A 160 17.45 -23.55 -4.44
C ALA A 160 17.01 -25.01 -4.17
N LYS A 161 16.05 -25.20 -3.28
CA LYS A 161 15.48 -26.55 -3.01
C LYS A 161 14.82 -27.14 -4.24
N LEU A 162 14.08 -26.35 -5.00
CA LEU A 162 13.36 -26.81 -6.20
C LEU A 162 14.27 -27.23 -7.35
N ILE A 163 15.48 -26.62 -7.46
CA ILE A 163 16.45 -26.91 -8.53
C ILE A 163 17.64 -27.74 -8.07
N GLY A 164 17.60 -28.31 -6.84
CA GLY A 164 18.64 -29.20 -6.35
C GLY A 164 19.95 -28.54 -5.91
N GLY A 165 19.90 -27.26 -5.54
CA GLY A 165 21.01 -26.50 -4.96
C GLY A 165 22.03 -25.96 -5.96
N SER A 166 21.80 -26.07 -7.26
CA SER A 166 22.71 -25.54 -8.31
C SER A 166 21.93 -25.15 -9.56
N GLY A 167 22.49 -24.25 -10.37
CA GLY A 167 21.92 -23.82 -11.63
C GLY A 167 21.78 -22.30 -11.75
N LYS A 168 21.50 -21.85 -12.96
CA LYS A 168 21.30 -20.45 -13.30
C LYS A 168 19.93 -19.97 -12.83
N VAL A 169 19.90 -18.80 -12.17
CA VAL A 169 18.66 -18.19 -11.71
C VAL A 169 18.57 -16.73 -12.17
N PHE A 170 17.35 -16.30 -12.43
CA PHE A 170 17.04 -15.00 -13.03
C PHE A 170 15.92 -14.30 -12.24
N VAL A 171 15.90 -12.97 -12.24
CA VAL A 171 14.87 -12.17 -11.58
C VAL A 171 14.05 -11.38 -12.59
N VAL A 172 12.73 -11.42 -12.44
CA VAL A 172 11.81 -10.47 -13.08
C VAL A 172 11.39 -9.48 -12.00
N ASN A 173 11.91 -8.25 -12.09
CA ASN A 173 11.62 -7.16 -11.16
C ASN A 173 10.65 -6.16 -11.80
N VAL A 174 10.12 -5.21 -11.03
CA VAL A 174 9.16 -4.21 -11.51
C VAL A 174 9.88 -3.09 -12.25
N LYS A 175 10.62 -2.27 -11.55
CA LYS A 175 11.49 -1.19 -12.05
C LYS A 175 12.39 -0.69 -10.92
N PRO A 176 13.49 0.01 -11.21
CA PRO A 176 14.36 0.57 -10.18
C PRO A 176 13.62 1.62 -9.32
N GLY A 177 13.97 1.72 -8.04
CA GLY A 177 13.46 2.75 -7.13
C GLY A 177 12.13 2.42 -6.47
N ILE A 178 11.71 1.15 -6.51
CA ILE A 178 10.59 0.65 -5.69
C ILE A 178 11.18 -0.04 -4.46
N SER A 179 10.97 0.55 -3.28
CA SER A 179 11.61 0.13 -2.04
C SER A 179 11.43 -1.36 -1.71
N THR A 180 10.26 -1.92 -2.01
CA THR A 180 9.91 -3.31 -1.71
C THR A 180 10.58 -4.29 -2.68
N THR A 181 10.40 -4.10 -3.97
CA THR A 181 10.89 -5.04 -4.98
C THR A 181 12.42 -4.99 -5.15
N ASP A 182 13.03 -3.82 -4.93
CA ASP A 182 14.48 -3.70 -4.87
C ASP A 182 15.06 -4.43 -3.64
N ALA A 183 14.38 -4.39 -2.47
CA ALA A 183 14.78 -5.14 -1.29
C ALA A 183 14.58 -6.66 -1.48
N ARG A 184 13.49 -7.10 -2.12
CA ARG A 184 13.25 -8.51 -2.46
C ARG A 184 14.35 -9.05 -3.38
N GLU A 185 14.70 -8.31 -4.44
CA GLU A 185 15.81 -8.69 -5.32
C GLU A 185 17.13 -8.76 -4.56
N LYS A 186 17.44 -7.75 -3.72
CA LYS A 186 18.67 -7.75 -2.90
C LYS A 186 18.75 -9.00 -2.02
N GLY A 187 17.66 -9.34 -1.33
CA GLY A 187 17.56 -10.54 -0.50
C GLY A 187 17.72 -11.82 -1.31
N PHE A 188 17.06 -11.89 -2.47
CA PHE A 188 17.15 -13.03 -3.38
C PHE A 188 18.58 -13.24 -3.88
N VAL A 189 19.27 -12.19 -4.34
CA VAL A 189 20.66 -12.28 -4.84
C VAL A 189 21.60 -12.75 -3.72
N ALA A 190 21.43 -12.21 -2.51
CA ALA A 190 22.23 -12.65 -1.36
C ALA A 190 21.98 -14.12 -1.00
N GLY A 191 20.71 -14.56 -0.98
CA GLY A 191 20.31 -15.94 -0.72
C GLY A 191 20.78 -16.90 -1.81
N ALA A 192 20.61 -16.53 -3.08
CA ALA A 192 21.07 -17.30 -4.24
C ALA A 192 22.58 -17.55 -4.19
N LYS A 193 23.36 -16.49 -3.90
CA LYS A 193 24.81 -16.60 -3.71
C LYS A 193 25.17 -17.53 -2.55
N ALA A 194 24.48 -17.42 -1.43
CA ALA A 194 24.72 -18.27 -0.27
C ALA A 194 24.39 -19.74 -0.53
N ALA A 195 23.39 -20.00 -1.38
CA ALA A 195 23.00 -21.35 -1.81
C ALA A 195 23.83 -21.91 -2.97
N GLY A 196 24.81 -21.17 -3.50
CA GLY A 196 25.65 -21.61 -4.63
C GLY A 196 24.97 -21.52 -6.00
N LEU A 197 23.88 -20.76 -6.13
CA LEU A 197 23.20 -20.55 -7.40
C LEU A 197 23.92 -19.46 -8.23
N ASP A 198 23.86 -19.62 -9.57
CA ASP A 198 24.42 -18.67 -10.52
C ASP A 198 23.36 -17.62 -10.91
N TYR A 199 23.44 -16.43 -10.28
CA TYR A 199 22.56 -15.32 -10.62
C TYR A 199 23.00 -14.67 -11.94
N VAL A 200 22.21 -14.86 -13.01
CA VAL A 200 22.56 -14.38 -14.37
C VAL A 200 21.96 -13.02 -14.72
N GLY A 201 21.27 -12.37 -13.80
CA GLY A 201 20.75 -11.02 -13.98
C GLY A 201 19.24 -10.86 -13.81
N ARG A 202 18.76 -9.69 -14.18
CA ARG A 202 17.35 -9.33 -14.10
C ARG A 202 16.86 -8.61 -15.33
N GLU A 203 15.53 -8.55 -15.45
CA GLU A 203 14.81 -7.66 -16.35
C GLU A 203 13.64 -6.99 -15.62
N TYR A 204 13.14 -5.88 -16.17
CA TYR A 204 12.07 -5.10 -15.57
C TYR A 204 10.77 -5.23 -16.36
N SER A 205 9.68 -5.51 -15.62
CA SER A 205 8.33 -5.72 -16.15
C SER A 205 7.49 -4.43 -16.26
N ASN A 206 7.93 -3.34 -15.63
CA ASN A 206 7.15 -2.12 -15.46
C ASN A 206 5.76 -2.37 -14.82
N ASP A 207 5.66 -3.40 -13.99
CA ASP A 207 4.43 -3.85 -13.33
C ASP A 207 3.35 -4.35 -14.31
N LYS A 208 3.77 -4.91 -15.45
CA LYS A 208 2.88 -5.41 -16.51
C LYS A 208 3.17 -6.88 -16.81
N PRO A 209 2.16 -7.77 -16.69
CA PRO A 209 2.35 -9.19 -16.95
C PRO A 209 2.83 -9.51 -18.37
N GLU A 210 2.35 -8.77 -19.37
CA GLU A 210 2.75 -8.95 -20.77
C GLU A 210 4.22 -8.56 -21.02
N GLU A 211 4.73 -7.51 -20.38
CA GLU A 211 6.14 -7.15 -20.44
C GLU A 211 7.00 -8.17 -19.71
N ALA A 212 6.57 -8.63 -18.52
CA ALA A 212 7.23 -9.70 -17.78
C ALA A 212 7.33 -11.00 -18.61
N ALA A 213 6.28 -11.39 -19.32
CA ALA A 213 6.28 -12.57 -20.20
C ALA A 213 7.28 -12.41 -21.35
N ALA A 214 7.31 -11.25 -22.01
CA ALA A 214 8.25 -10.96 -23.10
C ALA A 214 9.70 -10.99 -22.60
N LYS A 215 9.99 -10.37 -21.44
CA LYS A 215 11.33 -10.37 -20.81
C LYS A 215 11.75 -11.77 -20.37
N THR A 216 10.83 -12.57 -19.86
CA THR A 216 11.09 -13.98 -19.49
C THR A 216 11.47 -14.79 -20.71
N LYS A 217 10.73 -14.68 -21.81
CA LYS A 217 11.09 -15.39 -23.07
C LYS A 217 12.47 -15.00 -23.59
N ALA A 218 12.80 -13.71 -23.56
CA ALA A 218 14.12 -13.22 -23.96
C ALA A 218 15.24 -13.77 -23.04
N ALA A 219 14.99 -13.84 -21.71
CA ALA A 219 15.94 -14.41 -20.76
C ALA A 219 16.17 -15.91 -21.00
N LEU A 220 15.12 -16.67 -21.33
CA LEU A 220 15.20 -18.11 -21.69
C LEU A 220 15.98 -18.33 -23.00
N GLN A 221 15.78 -17.48 -23.99
CA GLN A 221 16.55 -17.55 -25.24
C GLN A 221 18.04 -17.27 -25.02
N LYS A 222 18.36 -16.30 -24.17
CA LYS A 222 19.74 -15.93 -23.82
C LYS A 222 20.41 -16.99 -22.93
N ASN A 223 19.66 -17.66 -22.09
CA ASN A 223 20.14 -18.66 -21.13
C ASN A 223 19.31 -19.94 -21.28
N PRO A 224 19.62 -20.82 -22.29
CA PRO A 224 18.85 -22.05 -22.53
C PRO A 224 18.92 -23.06 -21.37
N ASP A 225 19.90 -22.90 -20.48
CA ASP A 225 20.16 -23.72 -19.29
C ASP A 225 19.66 -23.04 -17.99
N LEU A 226 18.77 -22.03 -18.11
CA LEU A 226 18.16 -21.37 -16.97
C LEU A 226 17.35 -22.38 -16.16
N ALA A 227 17.66 -22.50 -14.86
CA ALA A 227 17.02 -23.47 -13.97
C ALA A 227 15.86 -22.86 -13.15
N GLY A 228 15.96 -21.57 -12.82
CA GLY A 228 14.97 -20.94 -11.97
C GLY A 228 14.73 -19.47 -12.24
N ILE A 229 13.50 -19.01 -11.95
CA ILE A 229 13.08 -17.60 -12.07
C ILE A 229 12.40 -17.18 -10.76
N PHE A 230 12.72 -15.97 -10.30
CA PHE A 230 12.02 -15.29 -9.23
C PHE A 230 11.27 -14.06 -9.76
N GLY A 231 9.94 -14.03 -9.61
CA GLY A 231 9.11 -12.84 -9.85
C GLY A 231 8.93 -12.06 -8.56
N THR A 232 9.35 -10.79 -8.54
CA THR A 232 9.44 -10.01 -7.29
C THR A 232 8.11 -9.47 -6.78
N ASN A 233 7.04 -9.54 -7.57
CA ASN A 233 5.68 -9.17 -7.19
C ASN A 233 4.65 -9.95 -8.02
N LEU A 234 3.37 -9.70 -7.76
CA LEU A 234 2.23 -10.35 -8.37
C LEU A 234 2.34 -10.41 -9.90
N PHE A 235 2.40 -9.26 -10.56
CA PHE A 235 2.40 -9.20 -12.03
C PHE A 235 3.70 -9.70 -12.68
N SER A 236 4.85 -9.50 -12.02
CA SER A 236 6.12 -10.05 -12.50
C SER A 236 6.12 -11.57 -12.47
N ALA A 237 5.55 -12.20 -11.42
CA ALA A 237 5.47 -13.65 -11.31
C ALA A 237 4.45 -14.25 -12.29
N GLU A 238 3.29 -13.63 -12.45
CA GLU A 238 2.28 -14.05 -13.43
C GLU A 238 2.78 -13.99 -14.87
N GLY A 239 3.50 -12.92 -15.20
CA GLY A 239 4.12 -12.79 -16.50
C GLY A 239 5.26 -13.79 -16.72
N ALA A 240 6.09 -14.03 -15.70
CA ALA A 240 7.12 -15.05 -15.76
C ALA A 240 6.52 -16.44 -16.03
N ALA A 241 5.44 -16.81 -15.34
CA ALA A 241 4.70 -18.05 -15.56
C ALA A 241 4.16 -18.16 -17.00
N SER A 242 3.58 -17.06 -17.51
CA SER A 242 3.08 -17.02 -18.89
C SER A 242 4.23 -17.16 -19.91
N GLY A 243 5.35 -16.47 -19.70
CA GLY A 243 6.51 -16.52 -20.59
C GLY A 243 7.16 -17.92 -20.63
N VAL A 244 7.27 -18.59 -19.49
CA VAL A 244 7.78 -19.96 -19.41
C VAL A 244 6.85 -20.94 -20.13
N ARG A 245 5.54 -20.83 -19.93
CA ARG A 245 4.53 -21.66 -20.59
C ARG A 245 4.53 -21.46 -22.11
N GLU A 246 4.56 -20.22 -22.59
CA GLU A 246 4.62 -19.87 -24.01
C GLU A 246 5.91 -20.34 -24.69
N ALA A 247 7.02 -20.36 -23.95
CA ALA A 247 8.30 -20.87 -24.45
C ALA A 247 8.39 -22.41 -24.39
N GLY A 248 7.46 -23.10 -23.75
CA GLY A 248 7.54 -24.55 -23.52
C GLY A 248 8.74 -24.95 -22.64
N ALA A 249 9.27 -24.05 -21.84
CA ALA A 249 10.48 -24.25 -21.05
C ALA A 249 10.18 -25.00 -19.73
N LYS A 250 11.17 -25.76 -19.24
CA LYS A 250 11.10 -26.51 -17.98
C LYS A 250 11.93 -25.78 -16.90
N VAL A 251 11.49 -24.61 -16.49
CA VAL A 251 12.16 -23.76 -15.49
C VAL A 251 11.29 -23.68 -14.24
N LYS A 252 11.90 -23.71 -13.06
CA LYS A 252 11.19 -23.55 -11.79
C LYS A 252 10.93 -22.08 -11.52
N ILE A 253 9.73 -21.75 -11.03
CA ILE A 253 9.33 -20.38 -10.71
C ILE A 253 8.95 -20.28 -9.24
N VAL A 254 9.51 -19.29 -8.55
CA VAL A 254 9.03 -18.80 -7.27
C VAL A 254 8.48 -17.39 -7.49
N GLY A 255 7.22 -17.15 -7.11
CA GLY A 255 6.58 -15.84 -7.17
C GLY A 255 6.51 -15.20 -5.79
N PHE A 256 6.60 -13.88 -5.75
CA PHE A 256 6.15 -13.11 -4.58
C PHE A 256 4.66 -12.81 -4.74
N ASP A 257 3.95 -12.70 -3.61
CA ASP A 257 2.50 -12.54 -3.52
C ASP A 257 1.70 -13.85 -3.68
N ALA A 258 0.38 -13.78 -3.51
CA ALA A 258 -0.52 -14.93 -3.59
C ALA A 258 -1.91 -14.54 -4.15
N GLY A 259 -1.91 -13.85 -5.30
CA GLY A 259 -3.14 -13.49 -6.02
C GLY A 259 -3.82 -14.71 -6.65
N PRO A 260 -5.12 -14.60 -7.00
CA PRO A 260 -5.91 -15.71 -7.53
C PRO A 260 -5.27 -16.40 -8.75
N LYS A 261 -4.68 -15.63 -9.66
CA LYS A 261 -4.02 -16.20 -10.83
C LYS A 261 -2.72 -16.93 -10.48
N GLN A 262 -1.92 -16.39 -9.54
CA GLN A 262 -0.72 -17.05 -9.05
C GLN A 262 -1.05 -18.37 -8.33
N VAL A 263 -2.14 -18.40 -7.55
CA VAL A 263 -2.63 -19.62 -6.90
C VAL A 263 -3.00 -20.66 -7.96
N LYS A 264 -3.69 -20.25 -9.03
CA LYS A 264 -3.99 -21.16 -10.14
C LYS A 264 -2.72 -21.67 -10.82
N ASP A 265 -1.73 -20.82 -11.09
CA ASP A 265 -0.45 -21.21 -11.69
C ASP A 265 0.34 -22.16 -10.74
N LEU A 266 0.15 -22.07 -9.41
CA LEU A 266 0.68 -23.00 -8.42
C LEU A 266 -0.05 -24.37 -8.49
N GLU A 267 -1.38 -24.36 -8.54
CA GLU A 267 -2.21 -25.59 -8.68
C GLU A 267 -1.90 -26.32 -9.97
N ASP A 268 -1.74 -25.60 -11.09
CA ASP A 268 -1.39 -26.15 -12.40
C ASP A 268 0.09 -26.63 -12.47
N GLY A 269 0.92 -26.23 -11.48
CA GLY A 269 2.34 -26.62 -11.40
C GLY A 269 3.24 -25.76 -12.31
N THR A 270 2.75 -24.67 -12.89
CA THR A 270 3.58 -23.70 -13.63
C THR A 270 4.50 -22.93 -12.68
N VAL A 271 3.97 -22.54 -11.51
CA VAL A 271 4.71 -21.96 -10.37
C VAL A 271 4.85 -23.03 -9.29
N GLN A 272 5.96 -23.07 -8.57
CA GLN A 272 6.22 -24.11 -7.58
C GLN A 272 6.14 -23.61 -6.13
N ALA A 273 6.34 -22.31 -5.91
CA ALA A 273 6.15 -21.70 -4.60
C ALA A 273 5.76 -20.22 -4.72
N LEU A 274 5.00 -19.74 -3.76
CA LEU A 274 4.62 -18.36 -3.60
C LEU A 274 5.09 -17.85 -2.23
N ILE A 275 5.60 -16.64 -2.19
CA ILE A 275 5.97 -15.95 -0.94
C ILE A 275 4.88 -14.93 -0.64
N ALA A 276 3.86 -15.36 0.07
CA ALA A 276 2.69 -14.54 0.38
C ALA A 276 2.98 -13.54 1.50
N GLN A 277 2.58 -12.30 1.31
CA GLN A 277 2.60 -11.25 2.33
C GLN A 277 1.32 -11.29 3.19
N LYS A 278 1.20 -10.37 4.15
CA LYS A 278 0.00 -10.15 4.98
C LYS A 278 -0.64 -8.78 4.73
N PRO A 279 -1.15 -8.52 3.52
CA PRO A 279 -1.63 -7.18 3.16
C PRO A 279 -2.81 -6.71 4.03
N ALA A 280 -3.70 -7.60 4.45
CA ALA A 280 -4.79 -7.24 5.37
C ALA A 280 -4.27 -6.70 6.71
N ASP A 281 -3.21 -7.32 7.25
CA ASP A 281 -2.57 -6.86 8.49
C ASP A 281 -1.87 -5.51 8.30
N ILE A 282 -1.20 -5.30 7.15
CA ILE A 282 -0.58 -4.01 6.81
C ILE A 282 -1.65 -2.91 6.80
N GLY A 283 -2.78 -3.15 6.17
CA GLY A 283 -3.88 -2.20 6.10
C GLY A 283 -4.52 -1.92 7.47
N ALA A 284 -4.81 -2.96 8.24
CA ALA A 284 -5.38 -2.85 9.58
C ALA A 284 -4.45 -2.09 10.54
N GLN A 285 -3.18 -2.46 10.59
CA GLN A 285 -2.17 -1.77 11.41
C GLN A 285 -1.97 -0.32 10.95
N GLY A 286 -2.02 -0.05 9.64
CA GLY A 286 -1.97 1.31 9.11
C GLY A 286 -3.06 2.20 9.67
N VAL A 287 -4.31 1.73 9.68
CA VAL A 287 -5.46 2.47 10.27
C VAL A 287 -5.28 2.63 11.77
N GLU A 288 -4.82 1.59 12.48
CA GLU A 288 -4.58 1.65 13.92
C GLU A 288 -3.52 2.68 14.29
N GLN A 289 -2.37 2.70 13.60
CA GLN A 289 -1.30 3.68 13.85
C GLN A 289 -1.76 5.11 13.53
N ALA A 290 -2.51 5.30 12.45
CA ALA A 290 -3.12 6.59 12.13
C ALA A 290 -4.09 7.06 13.24
N TYR A 291 -4.95 6.17 13.72
CA TYR A 291 -5.90 6.45 14.80
C TYR A 291 -5.18 6.76 16.11
N ASN A 292 -4.12 6.03 16.45
CA ASN A 292 -3.29 6.30 17.63
C ASN A 292 -2.68 7.70 17.55
N ALA A 293 -2.10 8.09 16.42
CA ALA A 293 -1.55 9.43 16.21
C ALA A 293 -2.60 10.54 16.35
N LEU A 294 -3.84 10.30 15.89
CA LEU A 294 -4.95 11.27 15.96
C LEU A 294 -5.55 11.40 17.37
N THR A 295 -5.42 10.36 18.19
CA THR A 295 -5.96 10.31 19.57
C THR A 295 -4.91 10.54 20.63
N GLY A 296 -3.67 10.89 20.25
CA GLY A 296 -2.56 11.14 21.17
C GLY A 296 -2.00 9.87 21.84
N LYS A 297 -2.30 8.71 21.30
CA LYS A 297 -1.72 7.43 21.76
C LYS A 297 -0.34 7.19 21.12
N PRO A 298 0.52 6.40 21.76
CA PRO A 298 1.81 6.03 21.17
C PRO A 298 1.67 5.34 19.82
N THR A 299 2.62 5.62 18.90
CA THR A 299 2.74 4.96 17.60
C THR A 299 4.06 4.20 17.51
N THR A 300 4.07 3.10 16.76
CA THR A 300 5.29 2.35 16.43
C THR A 300 5.86 2.86 15.11
N LYS A 301 7.10 3.31 15.11
CA LYS A 301 7.75 3.92 13.92
C LYS A 301 7.87 2.96 12.73
N LYS A 302 8.27 1.71 12.99
CA LYS A 302 8.39 0.67 11.95
C LYS A 302 7.75 -0.62 12.43
N ILE A 303 6.91 -1.19 11.59
CA ILE A 303 6.25 -2.48 11.82
C ILE A 303 6.53 -3.36 10.63
N GLY A 304 7.17 -4.50 10.87
CA GLY A 304 7.42 -5.55 9.87
C GLY A 304 6.35 -6.63 9.96
N THR A 305 5.85 -7.08 8.82
CA THR A 305 5.03 -8.29 8.76
C THR A 305 5.82 -9.43 8.12
N GLU A 306 5.65 -10.63 8.63
CA GLU A 306 6.26 -11.84 8.09
C GLU A 306 5.58 -12.28 6.79
N SER A 307 6.29 -13.09 5.99
CA SER A 307 5.73 -13.76 4.81
C SER A 307 5.51 -15.24 5.08
N THR A 308 4.60 -15.85 4.31
CA THR A 308 4.31 -17.28 4.34
C THR A 308 4.72 -17.90 3.01
N THR A 309 5.50 -18.98 3.05
CA THR A 309 5.80 -19.76 1.83
C THR A 309 4.66 -20.72 1.56
N ILE A 310 4.02 -20.58 0.41
CA ILE A 310 2.93 -21.43 -0.06
C ILE A 310 3.45 -22.32 -1.19
N THR A 311 3.23 -23.60 -1.06
CA THR A 311 3.50 -24.63 -2.08
C THR A 311 2.21 -25.40 -2.34
N LYS A 312 2.19 -26.25 -3.37
CA LYS A 312 1.03 -27.11 -3.63
C LYS A 312 0.67 -27.98 -2.43
N ASP A 313 1.68 -28.42 -1.66
CA ASP A 313 1.50 -29.35 -0.54
C ASP A 313 0.80 -28.69 0.67
N ASN A 314 0.99 -27.39 0.88
CA ASN A 314 0.40 -26.67 2.01
C ASN A 314 -0.66 -25.62 1.61
N LEU A 315 -1.07 -25.59 0.34
CA LEU A 315 -2.05 -24.62 -0.16
C LEU A 315 -3.39 -24.70 0.59
N ALA A 316 -3.84 -25.92 0.92
CA ALA A 316 -5.09 -26.12 1.65
C ALA A 316 -5.07 -25.47 3.04
N ASP A 317 -3.91 -25.48 3.71
CA ASP A 317 -3.73 -24.91 5.05
C ASP A 317 -3.34 -23.41 5.02
N SER A 318 -3.15 -22.84 3.83
CA SER A 318 -2.68 -21.45 3.65
C SER A 318 -3.76 -20.48 3.15
N GLN A 319 -5.04 -20.85 3.26
CA GLN A 319 -6.16 -20.07 2.70
C GLN A 319 -6.24 -18.63 3.23
N ASP A 320 -5.86 -18.41 4.49
CA ASP A 320 -5.85 -17.08 5.10
C ASP A 320 -4.75 -16.15 4.56
N ALA A 321 -3.75 -16.73 3.88
CA ALA A 321 -2.65 -15.98 3.24
C ALA A 321 -2.96 -15.61 1.78
N LEU A 322 -4.06 -16.10 1.20
CA LEU A 322 -4.43 -15.83 -0.19
C LEU A 322 -5.08 -14.44 -0.34
N TYR A 323 -4.80 -13.79 -1.45
CA TYR A 323 -5.30 -12.45 -1.71
C TYR A 323 -6.73 -12.47 -2.25
N LYS A 324 -7.49 -11.44 -1.91
CA LYS A 324 -8.89 -11.31 -2.27
C LYS A 324 -9.05 -10.43 -3.50
N PRO A 325 -9.88 -10.82 -4.48
CA PRO A 325 -10.19 -9.98 -5.63
C PRO A 325 -11.18 -8.85 -5.28
N SER A 326 -11.83 -8.94 -4.13
CA SER A 326 -12.78 -7.93 -3.62
C SER A 326 -12.99 -8.09 -2.11
N CYS A 327 -13.45 -7.05 -1.47
CA CYS A 327 -13.94 -7.10 -0.09
C CYS A 327 -15.43 -7.43 -0.09
#